data_8bd74c2558074796e81211c30a4294ad
#
_entry.id   8bd74c2558074796e81211c30a4294ad
#
_cell.length_a   1.000
_cell.length_b   1.000
_cell.length_c   1.000
_cell.angle_alpha   90.00
_cell.angle_beta   90.00
_cell.angle_gamma   90.00
#
_symmetry.space_group_name_H-M   'P 1'
#
loop_
_entity.id
_entity.type
_entity.pdbx_description
1 polymer ?
#
loop_
_entity_poly.entity_id
_entity_poly.type
_entity_poly.pdbx_seq_one_letter_code
_entity_poly.pdbx_strand_id
1 'polypeptide(L)'
;AIVTVGVLDCFMDHDIWFPYTIGVSAGASNGISYASRQRGRSRFSNIDLLEKYDYIGFRHFLRGRGYIDMKYLFYIYPEKYYPLDYETYFKSPNRFVMVTSNCLTGKAEYFEEKQDADRLVDICCASCTLPVLCPVTYVDGVPMVDGGVCDAIPIRHAIDDGFRKNVIILTRNKGYRKKEKDFWLPGFIYRRYPAIRKQLKLRYRNYNEVLDYIDELEAKGDAIVIRPQKKMEVSRTTNDRKKLSALYDDCLLYTSD
;
A
#
# COMPACT_ATOMS: atom_id res chain seq x y z
N ALA A 1 -0.57 1.86 -6.91
CA ALA A 1 -0.51 0.40 -6.88
C ALA A 1 0.30 -0.15 -8.06
N ILE A 2 -0.15 0.02 -9.31
CA ILE A 2 0.46 -0.60 -10.50
C ILE A 2 1.96 -0.23 -10.69
N VAL A 3 2.33 1.01 -10.47
CA VAL A 3 3.75 1.44 -10.50
C VAL A 3 4.61 0.56 -9.57
N THR A 4 4.18 0.37 -8.35
CA THR A 4 4.88 -0.48 -7.38
C THR A 4 4.95 -1.94 -7.86
N VAL A 5 3.91 -2.44 -8.51
CA VAL A 5 3.88 -3.82 -9.06
C VAL A 5 4.99 -3.99 -10.11
N GLY A 6 5.04 -3.09 -11.12
CA GLY A 6 6.06 -3.16 -12.17
C GLY A 6 7.49 -3.07 -11.62
N VAL A 7 7.73 -2.15 -10.68
CA VAL A 7 9.06 -1.99 -10.07
C VAL A 7 9.46 -3.23 -9.25
N LEU A 8 8.57 -3.79 -8.44
CA LEU A 8 8.87 -4.97 -7.64
C LEU A 8 9.07 -6.22 -8.51
N ASP A 9 8.27 -6.39 -9.57
CA ASP A 9 8.47 -7.48 -10.52
C ASP A 9 9.81 -7.33 -11.26
N CYS A 10 10.21 -6.11 -11.64
CA CYS A 10 11.53 -5.83 -12.20
C CYS A 10 12.67 -6.19 -11.21
N PHE A 11 12.55 -5.82 -9.95
CA PHE A 11 13.54 -6.22 -8.93
C PHE A 11 13.66 -7.74 -8.83
N MET A 12 12.55 -8.47 -8.87
CA MET A 12 12.55 -9.93 -8.85
C MET A 12 13.17 -10.51 -10.12
N ASP A 13 12.92 -9.94 -11.30
CA ASP A 13 13.50 -10.37 -12.57
C ASP A 13 15.04 -10.19 -12.62
N HIS A 14 15.57 -9.24 -11.83
CA HIS A 14 17.02 -8.96 -11.73
C HIS A 14 17.64 -9.50 -10.44
N ASP A 15 16.94 -10.37 -9.72
CA ASP A 15 17.40 -10.97 -8.44
C ASP A 15 17.81 -9.92 -7.38
N ILE A 16 17.12 -8.78 -7.35
CA ILE A 16 17.36 -7.70 -6.38
C ILE A 16 16.44 -7.90 -5.17
N TRP A 17 17.02 -8.16 -4.01
CA TRP A 17 16.33 -8.43 -2.76
C TRP A 17 16.82 -7.50 -1.64
N PHE A 18 15.92 -6.71 -1.08
CA PHE A 18 16.25 -5.82 0.02
C PHE A 18 16.11 -6.53 1.37
N PRO A 19 17.09 -6.37 2.30
CA PRO A 19 17.02 -6.98 3.62
C PRO A 19 15.91 -6.42 4.49
N TYR A 20 15.44 -5.22 4.19
CA TYR A 20 14.33 -4.53 4.84
C TYR A 20 13.44 -3.89 3.80
N THR A 21 12.15 -4.11 3.93
CA THR A 21 11.13 -3.46 3.12
C THR A 21 9.99 -2.99 4.00
N ILE A 22 9.40 -1.84 3.66
CA ILE A 22 8.25 -1.30 4.38
C ILE A 22 7.18 -0.86 3.40
N GLY A 23 5.94 -1.30 3.62
CA GLY A 23 4.83 -1.07 2.72
C GLY A 23 3.61 -0.47 3.39
N VAL A 24 2.91 0.40 2.65
CA VAL A 24 1.69 1.08 3.10
C VAL A 24 0.58 0.83 2.09
N SER A 25 -0.61 0.39 2.52
CA SER A 25 -1.76 0.19 1.64
C SER A 25 -1.42 -0.75 0.49
N ALA A 26 -1.60 -0.33 -0.75
CA ALA A 26 -1.18 -1.12 -1.91
C ALA A 26 0.31 -1.49 -1.89
N GLY A 27 1.16 -0.73 -1.21
CA GLY A 27 2.56 -1.08 -0.97
C GLY A 27 2.72 -2.27 -0.04
N ALA A 28 1.86 -2.42 0.98
CA ALA A 28 1.81 -3.60 1.84
C ALA A 28 1.36 -4.84 1.06
N SER A 29 0.24 -4.74 0.33
CA SER A 29 -0.29 -5.84 -0.48
C SER A 29 0.67 -6.31 -1.59
N ASN A 30 1.39 -5.40 -2.23
CA ASN A 30 2.38 -5.75 -3.25
C ASN A 30 3.69 -6.25 -2.62
N GLY A 31 4.09 -5.64 -1.49
CA GLY A 31 5.30 -6.02 -0.77
C GLY A 31 5.26 -7.43 -0.20
N ILE A 32 4.08 -7.91 0.20
CA ILE A 32 3.93 -9.30 0.66
C ILE A 32 4.24 -10.31 -0.46
N SER A 33 3.87 -10.01 -1.72
CA SER A 33 4.20 -10.85 -2.88
C SER A 33 5.70 -10.81 -3.20
N TYR A 34 6.35 -9.67 -3.02
CA TYR A 34 7.79 -9.53 -3.15
C TYR A 34 8.52 -10.30 -2.02
N ALA A 35 8.09 -10.15 -0.76
CA ALA A 35 8.66 -10.84 0.38
C ALA A 35 8.50 -12.37 0.31
N SER A 36 7.45 -12.88 -0.34
CA SER A 36 7.23 -14.29 -0.63
C SER A 36 7.82 -14.77 -1.97
N ARG A 37 8.60 -13.91 -2.65
CA ARG A 37 9.25 -14.21 -3.95
C ARG A 37 8.28 -14.65 -5.05
N GLN A 38 7.04 -14.20 -5.02
CA GLN A 38 6.00 -14.56 -5.99
C GLN A 38 5.85 -13.51 -7.09
N ARG A 39 6.76 -13.55 -8.06
CA ARG A 39 6.71 -12.70 -9.24
C ARG A 39 5.39 -12.87 -9.99
N GLY A 40 4.77 -11.76 -10.37
CA GLY A 40 3.50 -11.72 -11.09
C GLY A 40 2.25 -11.87 -10.21
N ARG A 41 2.36 -12.29 -8.93
CA ARG A 41 1.22 -12.40 -8.03
C ARG A 41 0.52 -11.05 -7.83
N SER A 42 1.30 -10.00 -7.62
CA SER A 42 0.75 -8.64 -7.49
C SER A 42 0.12 -8.13 -8.79
N ARG A 43 0.69 -8.46 -9.95
CA ARG A 43 0.09 -8.15 -11.26
C ARG A 43 -1.27 -8.83 -11.39
N PHE A 44 -1.34 -10.12 -11.09
CA PHE A 44 -2.58 -10.89 -11.15
C PHE A 44 -3.66 -10.26 -10.25
N SER A 45 -3.35 -9.93 -9.00
CA SER A 45 -4.32 -9.36 -8.04
C SER A 45 -4.80 -7.95 -8.43
N ASN A 46 -3.96 -7.15 -9.06
CA ASN A 46 -4.28 -5.75 -9.40
C ASN A 46 -4.86 -5.56 -10.80
N ILE A 47 -4.64 -6.51 -11.73
CA ILE A 47 -5.04 -6.40 -13.14
C ILE A 47 -5.92 -7.57 -13.56
N ASP A 48 -5.42 -8.80 -13.44
CA ASP A 48 -6.08 -9.96 -14.05
C ASP A 48 -7.32 -10.40 -13.25
N LEU A 49 -7.32 -10.18 -11.94
CA LEU A 49 -8.45 -10.49 -11.07
C LEU A 49 -9.72 -9.67 -11.42
N LEU A 50 -9.56 -8.48 -11.99
CA LEU A 50 -10.68 -7.63 -12.42
C LEU A 50 -11.59 -8.31 -13.46
N GLU A 51 -11.06 -9.26 -14.24
CA GLU A 51 -11.87 -10.07 -15.15
C GLU A 51 -12.71 -11.12 -14.45
N LYS A 52 -12.21 -11.63 -13.33
CA LYS A 52 -12.84 -12.75 -12.62
C LYS A 52 -13.88 -12.28 -11.61
N TYR A 53 -13.67 -11.12 -11.02
CA TYR A 53 -14.56 -10.57 -10.02
C TYR A 53 -14.43 -9.04 -9.93
N ASP A 54 -15.56 -8.38 -10.12
CA ASP A 54 -15.65 -6.95 -9.90
C ASP A 54 -15.81 -6.67 -8.39
N TYR A 55 -14.68 -6.50 -7.72
CA TYR A 55 -14.59 -6.24 -6.27
C TYR A 55 -14.70 -4.76 -5.90
N ILE A 56 -14.91 -3.88 -6.90
CA ILE A 56 -15.06 -2.43 -6.71
C ILE A 56 -16.45 -2.02 -7.18
N GLY A 57 -17.25 -1.39 -6.33
CA GLY A 57 -18.52 -0.82 -6.76
C GLY A 57 -19.57 -0.65 -5.69
N PHE A 58 -20.60 0.11 -6.03
CA PHE A 58 -21.68 0.48 -5.12
C PHE A 58 -22.53 -0.73 -4.65
N ARG A 59 -22.57 -1.80 -5.42
CA ARG A 59 -23.24 -3.05 -5.03
C ARG A 59 -22.68 -3.68 -3.75
N HIS A 60 -21.37 -3.54 -3.51
CA HIS A 60 -20.73 -4.03 -2.29
C HIS A 60 -21.09 -3.16 -1.10
N PHE A 61 -21.17 -1.84 -1.32
CA PHE A 61 -21.62 -0.90 -0.30
C PHE A 61 -23.05 -1.20 0.18
N LEU A 62 -23.97 -1.49 -0.73
CA LEU A 62 -25.36 -1.89 -0.39
C LEU A 62 -25.43 -3.19 0.40
N ARG A 63 -24.43 -4.07 0.29
CA ARG A 63 -24.31 -5.33 1.05
C ARG A 63 -23.53 -5.18 2.36
N GLY A 64 -23.21 -3.94 2.79
CA GLY A 64 -22.43 -3.68 4.00
C GLY A 64 -20.94 -4.03 3.94
N ARG A 65 -20.41 -4.30 2.75
CA ARG A 65 -19.01 -4.69 2.53
C ARG A 65 -18.08 -3.51 2.22
N GLY A 66 -18.62 -2.29 2.17
CA GLY A 66 -17.91 -1.11 1.69
C GLY A 66 -17.93 -0.99 0.15
N TYR A 67 -17.23 0.00 -0.39
CA TYR A 67 -17.11 0.20 -1.84
C TYR A 67 -16.14 -0.79 -2.49
N ILE A 68 -15.20 -1.32 -1.70
CA ILE A 68 -14.25 -2.37 -2.08
C ILE A 68 -14.52 -3.59 -1.22
N ASP A 69 -14.70 -4.76 -1.85
CA ASP A 69 -14.91 -6.03 -1.13
C ASP A 69 -13.58 -6.56 -0.57
N MET A 70 -13.18 -6.03 0.59
CA MET A 70 -11.94 -6.39 1.28
C MET A 70 -11.90 -7.87 1.67
N LYS A 71 -13.06 -8.45 2.06
CA LYS A 71 -13.14 -9.87 2.39
C LYS A 71 -12.78 -10.74 1.20
N TYR A 72 -13.28 -10.40 0.02
CA TYR A 72 -12.93 -11.14 -1.19
C TYR A 72 -11.44 -11.02 -1.51
N LEU A 73 -10.88 -9.81 -1.47
CA LEU A 73 -9.49 -9.54 -1.84
C LEU A 73 -8.46 -10.20 -0.93
N PHE A 74 -8.72 -10.27 0.37
CA PHE A 74 -7.71 -10.70 1.33
C PHE A 74 -7.92 -12.12 1.84
N TYR A 75 -9.15 -12.64 1.84
CA TYR A 75 -9.46 -13.95 2.43
C TYR A 75 -9.96 -14.99 1.41
N ILE A 76 -10.61 -14.57 0.32
CA ILE A 76 -11.18 -15.52 -0.66
C ILE A 76 -10.30 -15.66 -1.89
N TYR A 77 -9.90 -14.54 -2.49
CA TYR A 77 -9.08 -14.54 -3.69
C TYR A 77 -7.73 -15.25 -3.51
N PRO A 78 -6.94 -14.97 -2.44
CA PRO A 78 -5.63 -15.59 -2.29
C PRO A 78 -5.72 -17.12 -2.24
N GLU A 79 -6.67 -17.66 -1.50
CA GLU A 79 -6.84 -19.12 -1.41
C GLU A 79 -7.30 -19.77 -2.72
N LYS A 80 -8.20 -19.08 -3.44
CA LYS A 80 -8.87 -19.67 -4.60
C LYS A 80 -8.05 -19.61 -5.89
N TYR A 81 -7.31 -18.52 -6.13
CA TYR A 81 -6.71 -18.26 -7.44
C TYR A 81 -5.19 -18.14 -7.43
N TYR A 82 -4.63 -17.58 -6.39
CA TYR A 82 -3.18 -17.38 -6.29
C TYR A 82 -2.75 -17.37 -4.82
N PRO A 83 -2.57 -18.55 -4.20
CA PRO A 83 -2.20 -18.65 -2.79
C PRO A 83 -0.91 -17.89 -2.48
N LEU A 84 -0.85 -17.32 -1.27
CA LEU A 84 0.39 -16.78 -0.77
C LEU A 84 1.31 -17.93 -0.36
N ASP A 85 2.56 -17.87 -0.78
CA ASP A 85 3.60 -18.80 -0.32
C ASP A 85 4.07 -18.39 1.09
N TYR A 86 3.29 -18.83 2.08
CA TYR A 86 3.57 -18.57 3.49
C TYR A 86 4.90 -19.19 3.93
N GLU A 87 5.27 -20.33 3.39
CA GLU A 87 6.51 -21.02 3.74
C GLU A 87 7.72 -20.16 3.36
N THR A 88 7.80 -19.72 2.11
CA THR A 88 8.84 -18.83 1.63
C THR A 88 8.83 -17.50 2.39
N TYR A 89 7.66 -16.92 2.64
CA TYR A 89 7.51 -15.68 3.37
C TYR A 89 8.05 -15.78 4.81
N PHE A 90 7.64 -16.80 5.57
CA PHE A 90 8.04 -16.95 6.98
C PHE A 90 9.51 -17.35 7.16
N LYS A 91 10.07 -18.14 6.23
CA LYS A 91 11.49 -18.52 6.23
C LYS A 91 12.42 -17.43 5.70
N SER A 92 11.90 -16.40 5.04
CA SER A 92 12.73 -15.32 4.53
C SER A 92 13.45 -14.57 5.66
N PRO A 93 14.77 -14.35 5.56
CA PRO A 93 15.51 -13.54 6.53
C PRO A 93 15.21 -12.05 6.41
N ASN A 94 14.57 -11.63 5.32
CA ASN A 94 14.27 -10.23 5.07
C ASN A 94 13.12 -9.76 5.96
N ARG A 95 13.29 -8.59 6.56
CA ARG A 95 12.23 -7.93 7.33
C ARG A 95 11.22 -7.29 6.39
N PHE A 96 9.95 -7.52 6.64
CA PHE A 96 8.87 -6.82 5.92
C PHE A 96 7.91 -6.19 6.92
N VAL A 97 7.86 -4.86 6.90
CA VAL A 97 7.03 -4.04 7.79
C VAL A 97 5.79 -3.55 7.03
N MET A 98 4.63 -3.71 7.63
CA MET A 98 3.36 -3.18 7.14
C MET A 98 2.84 -2.08 8.05
N VAL A 99 2.40 -0.97 7.47
CA VAL A 99 1.94 0.19 8.21
C VAL A 99 0.42 0.28 8.22
N THR A 100 -0.15 0.46 9.40
CA THR A 100 -1.57 0.76 9.61
C THR A 100 -1.75 2.07 10.37
N SER A 101 -2.97 2.58 10.46
CA SER A 101 -3.30 3.74 11.28
C SER A 101 -4.29 3.34 12.36
N ASN A 102 -3.88 3.46 13.62
CA ASN A 102 -4.69 3.14 14.78
C ASN A 102 -5.81 4.19 14.96
N CYS A 103 -7.07 3.74 14.93
CA CYS A 103 -8.22 4.62 15.01
C CYS A 103 -8.37 5.29 16.39
N LEU A 104 -7.93 4.63 17.46
CA LEU A 104 -8.06 5.12 18.84
C LEU A 104 -7.03 6.19 19.14
N THR A 105 -5.77 5.94 18.75
CA THR A 105 -4.64 6.84 19.08
C THR A 105 -4.36 7.88 18.01
N GLY A 106 -4.78 7.63 16.75
CA GLY A 106 -4.42 8.46 15.61
C GLY A 106 -2.92 8.39 15.25
N LYS A 107 -2.25 7.32 15.62
CA LYS A 107 -0.83 7.09 15.31
C LYS A 107 -0.67 5.98 14.28
N ALA A 108 0.46 6.00 13.57
CA ALA A 108 0.87 4.87 12.74
C ALA A 108 1.32 3.71 13.63
N GLU A 109 0.96 2.50 13.21
CA GLU A 109 1.43 1.25 13.80
C GLU A 109 2.20 0.48 12.73
N TYR A 110 3.33 -0.13 13.14
CA TYR A 110 4.26 -0.80 12.26
C TYR A 110 4.35 -2.27 12.68
N PHE A 111 3.96 -3.16 11.77
CA PHE A 111 3.85 -4.58 12.06
C PHE A 111 4.82 -5.40 11.22
N GLU A 112 5.55 -6.28 11.89
CA GLU A 112 6.22 -7.42 11.28
C GLU A 112 5.51 -8.69 11.75
N GLU A 113 5.14 -9.58 10.82
CA GLU A 113 4.51 -10.85 11.17
C GLU A 113 5.24 -11.99 10.45
N LYS A 114 5.74 -12.95 11.22
CA LYS A 114 6.56 -14.05 10.72
C LYS A 114 6.11 -15.44 11.21
N GLN A 115 4.96 -15.52 11.89
CA GLN A 115 4.52 -16.75 12.55
C GLN A 115 3.07 -17.10 12.26
N ASP A 116 2.17 -16.12 12.19
CA ASP A 116 0.75 -16.31 12.08
C ASP A 116 0.22 -15.81 10.71
N ALA A 117 -0.26 -16.75 9.90
CA ALA A 117 -0.78 -16.46 8.56
C ALA A 117 -2.06 -15.62 8.59
N ASP A 118 -2.97 -15.89 9.52
CA ASP A 118 -4.24 -15.17 9.62
C ASP A 118 -3.97 -13.73 10.09
N ARG A 119 -3.12 -13.57 11.09
CA ARG A 119 -2.70 -12.23 11.57
C ARG A 119 -1.97 -11.44 10.50
N LEU A 120 -1.11 -12.08 9.68
CA LEU A 120 -0.45 -11.45 8.54
C LEU A 120 -1.48 -10.89 7.54
N VAL A 121 -2.51 -11.66 7.22
CA VAL A 121 -3.60 -11.25 6.33
C VAL A 121 -4.40 -10.09 6.94
N ASP A 122 -4.73 -10.16 8.23
CA ASP A 122 -5.46 -9.11 8.94
C ASP A 122 -4.68 -7.78 8.92
N ILE A 123 -3.37 -7.80 9.19
CA ILE A 123 -2.51 -6.62 9.12
C ILE A 123 -2.47 -6.04 7.69
N CYS A 124 -2.31 -6.91 6.68
CA CYS A 124 -2.27 -6.48 5.28
C CYS A 124 -3.62 -5.87 4.84
N CYS A 125 -4.73 -6.48 5.24
CA CYS A 125 -6.08 -5.98 5.02
C CYS A 125 -6.29 -4.62 5.70
N ALA A 126 -5.89 -4.48 6.97
CA ALA A 126 -5.97 -3.23 7.72
C ALA A 126 -5.17 -2.10 7.07
N SER A 127 -3.94 -2.41 6.62
CA SER A 127 -3.10 -1.45 5.87
C SER A 127 -3.77 -0.93 4.59
N CYS A 128 -4.64 -1.73 3.98
CA CYS A 128 -5.37 -1.41 2.74
C CYS A 128 -6.79 -0.87 2.99
N THR A 129 -7.26 -0.79 4.22
CA THR A 129 -8.62 -0.35 4.58
C THR A 129 -8.80 1.14 4.37
N LEU A 130 -9.19 1.53 3.15
CA LEU A 130 -9.37 2.93 2.77
C LEU A 130 -10.49 3.58 3.59
N PRO A 131 -10.21 4.72 4.28
CA PRO A 131 -11.24 5.45 5.01
C PRO A 131 -12.44 5.80 4.15
N VAL A 132 -13.64 5.67 4.72
CA VAL A 132 -14.94 5.93 4.08
C VAL A 132 -15.35 4.86 3.05
N LEU A 133 -14.41 4.32 2.28
CA LEU A 133 -14.70 3.34 1.24
C LEU A 133 -14.79 1.90 1.77
N CYS A 134 -14.13 1.63 2.89
CA CYS A 134 -14.12 0.32 3.53
C CYS A 134 -14.57 0.41 4.99
N PRO A 135 -15.20 -0.62 5.55
CA PRO A 135 -15.39 -0.74 6.99
C PRO A 135 -14.03 -0.78 7.71
N VAL A 136 -14.00 -0.34 8.97
CA VAL A 136 -12.80 -0.44 9.82
C VAL A 136 -12.42 -1.93 9.99
N THR A 137 -11.14 -2.23 9.86
CA THR A 137 -10.57 -3.56 10.08
C THR A 137 -9.93 -3.63 11.47
N TYR A 138 -9.93 -4.81 12.08
CA TYR A 138 -9.38 -5.01 13.42
C TYR A 138 -8.12 -5.85 13.33
N VAL A 139 -7.07 -5.43 14.04
CA VAL A 139 -5.85 -6.20 14.28
C VAL A 139 -5.69 -6.31 15.79
N ASP A 140 -5.62 -7.52 16.30
CA ASP A 140 -5.55 -7.81 17.75
C ASP A 140 -6.64 -7.08 18.58
N GLY A 141 -7.85 -6.98 18.00
CA GLY A 141 -8.98 -6.25 18.61
C GLY A 141 -8.92 -4.73 18.53
N VAL A 142 -7.88 -4.15 17.95
CA VAL A 142 -7.70 -2.70 17.77
C VAL A 142 -8.24 -2.26 16.41
N PRO A 143 -9.11 -1.24 16.36
CA PRO A 143 -9.65 -0.72 15.09
C PRO A 143 -8.57 0.03 14.30
N MET A 144 -8.34 -0.41 13.07
CA MET A 144 -7.32 0.10 12.15
C MET A 144 -7.92 0.56 10.82
N VAL A 145 -7.25 1.49 10.19
CA VAL A 145 -7.48 1.92 8.80
C VAL A 145 -6.15 2.05 8.06
N ASP A 146 -6.22 2.33 6.75
CA ASP A 146 -5.07 2.49 5.84
C ASP A 146 -3.93 3.31 6.49
N GLY A 147 -2.74 2.72 6.49
CA GLY A 147 -1.53 3.32 7.07
C GLY A 147 -1.19 4.70 6.50
N GLY A 148 -1.55 4.95 5.24
CA GLY A 148 -1.35 6.23 4.59
C GLY A 148 -2.23 7.38 5.14
N VAL A 149 -2.99 7.16 6.20
CA VAL A 149 -3.63 8.24 6.96
C VAL A 149 -2.61 8.92 7.89
N CYS A 150 -1.85 8.13 8.64
CA CYS A 150 -0.89 8.64 9.62
C CYS A 150 0.53 8.70 9.05
N ASP A 151 0.98 7.69 8.29
CA ASP A 151 2.30 7.66 7.66
C ASP A 151 2.21 7.04 6.26
N ALA A 152 2.15 7.88 5.25
CA ALA A 152 1.93 7.45 3.86
C ALA A 152 3.21 7.01 3.15
N ILE A 153 4.38 7.47 3.60
CA ILE A 153 5.69 7.14 3.06
C ILE A 153 6.65 7.04 4.26
N PRO A 154 6.80 5.85 4.86
CA PRO A 154 7.40 5.65 6.18
C PRO A 154 8.94 5.70 6.18
N ILE A 155 9.52 6.66 5.45
CA ILE A 155 10.97 6.81 5.32
C ILE A 155 11.65 7.13 6.67
N ARG A 156 11.00 7.91 7.53
CA ARG A 156 11.55 8.23 8.86
C ARG A 156 11.66 6.98 9.72
N HIS A 157 10.64 6.13 9.71
CA HIS A 157 10.66 4.86 10.43
C HIS A 157 11.77 3.91 9.90
N ALA A 158 11.95 3.84 8.59
CA ALA A 158 13.05 3.04 8.02
C ALA A 158 14.43 3.55 8.45
N ILE A 159 14.62 4.87 8.55
CA ILE A 159 15.86 5.47 9.05
C ILE A 159 16.04 5.21 10.55
N ASP A 160 14.99 5.31 11.35
CA ASP A 160 15.00 5.02 12.79
C ASP A 160 15.32 3.53 13.06
N ASP A 161 14.87 2.63 12.17
CA ASP A 161 15.23 1.20 12.17
C ASP A 161 16.69 0.94 11.71
N GLY A 162 17.47 1.99 11.39
CA GLY A 162 18.89 1.91 11.02
C GLY A 162 19.19 1.87 9.53
N PHE A 163 18.19 1.92 8.65
CA PHE A 163 18.37 1.87 7.20
C PHE A 163 18.48 3.27 6.59
N ARG A 164 19.71 3.78 6.51
CA ARG A 164 19.98 5.16 6.07
C ARG A 164 20.01 5.37 4.55
N LYS A 165 20.29 4.33 3.77
CA LYS A 165 20.23 4.34 2.31
C LYS A 165 18.97 3.62 1.86
N ASN A 166 18.11 4.31 1.12
CA ASN A 166 16.79 3.82 0.81
C ASN A 166 16.47 3.88 -0.69
N VAL A 167 15.74 2.86 -1.17
CA VAL A 167 15.05 2.92 -2.46
C VAL A 167 13.57 3.20 -2.18
N ILE A 168 13.07 4.32 -2.70
CA ILE A 168 11.71 4.79 -2.44
C ILE A 168 10.89 4.72 -3.72
N ILE A 169 9.83 3.92 -3.71
CA ILE A 169 8.90 3.80 -4.84
C ILE A 169 7.72 4.72 -4.60
N LEU A 170 7.65 5.83 -5.34
CA LEU A 170 6.53 6.76 -5.32
C LEU A 170 5.52 6.45 -6.43
N THR A 171 4.24 6.59 -6.12
CA THR A 171 3.15 6.35 -7.07
C THR A 171 2.65 7.64 -7.75
N ARG A 172 3.38 8.73 -7.58
CA ARG A 172 3.08 10.04 -8.18
C ARG A 172 4.34 10.62 -8.83
N ASN A 173 4.14 11.33 -9.93
CA ASN A 173 5.23 12.01 -10.65
C ASN A 173 5.87 13.14 -9.82
N LYS A 174 7.06 13.56 -10.21
CA LYS A 174 7.78 14.66 -9.57
C LYS A 174 6.94 15.94 -9.52
N GLY A 175 7.03 16.68 -8.43
CA GLY A 175 6.27 17.91 -8.22
C GLY A 175 4.81 17.73 -7.77
N TYR A 176 4.31 16.48 -7.64
CA TYR A 176 2.98 16.27 -7.07
C TYR A 176 2.93 16.75 -5.62
N ARG A 177 1.84 17.44 -5.27
CA ARG A 177 1.50 17.84 -3.89
C ARG A 177 0.02 17.60 -3.64
N LYS A 178 -0.32 17.13 -2.46
CA LYS A 178 -1.73 17.00 -2.02
C LYS A 178 -2.30 18.37 -1.70
N LYS A 179 -3.58 18.57 -2.03
CA LYS A 179 -4.34 19.78 -1.71
C LYS A 179 -5.21 19.54 -0.48
N GLU A 180 -5.43 20.58 0.30
CA GLU A 180 -6.32 20.53 1.49
C GLU A 180 -7.74 20.08 1.13
N LYS A 181 -8.23 20.52 -0.04
CA LYS A 181 -9.58 20.21 -0.54
C LYS A 181 -9.79 18.76 -0.97
N ASP A 182 -8.72 17.95 -1.03
CA ASP A 182 -8.79 16.58 -1.51
C ASP A 182 -9.50 15.63 -0.52
N PHE A 183 -9.89 16.11 0.67
CA PHE A 183 -10.55 15.28 1.65
C PHE A 183 -11.59 16.04 2.50
N TRP A 184 -12.84 16.01 2.03
CA TRP A 184 -13.98 16.45 2.84
C TRP A 184 -14.57 15.25 3.61
N LEU A 185 -14.72 15.37 4.92
CA LEU A 185 -15.24 14.31 5.79
C LEU A 185 -16.50 14.77 6.51
N PRO A 186 -17.69 14.17 6.23
CA PRO A 186 -18.91 14.45 6.98
C PRO A 186 -18.75 14.28 8.49
N GLY A 187 -19.47 15.09 9.27
CA GLY A 187 -19.34 15.15 10.73
C GLY A 187 -19.56 13.83 11.46
N PHE A 188 -20.43 12.96 10.92
CA PHE A 188 -20.79 11.68 11.52
C PHE A 188 -19.78 10.55 11.22
N ILE A 189 -18.97 10.67 10.14
CA ILE A 189 -17.99 9.65 9.79
C ILE A 189 -16.83 9.70 10.78
N TYR A 190 -16.43 8.53 11.29
CA TYR A 190 -15.42 8.37 12.35
C TYR A 190 -15.72 9.18 13.63
N ARG A 191 -17.01 9.46 13.94
CA ARG A 191 -17.39 10.17 15.17
C ARG A 191 -16.86 9.46 16.43
N ARG A 192 -16.78 8.11 16.39
CA ARG A 192 -16.25 7.29 17.50
C ARG A 192 -14.72 7.33 17.59
N TYR A 193 -14.03 7.86 16.57
CA TYR A 193 -12.57 7.87 16.47
C TYR A 193 -12.05 9.29 16.20
N PRO A 194 -12.13 10.20 17.18
CA PRO A 194 -11.75 11.61 16.98
C PRO A 194 -10.28 11.80 16.64
N ALA A 195 -9.39 10.92 17.14
CA ALA A 195 -7.95 10.98 16.87
C ALA A 195 -7.65 10.71 15.38
N ILE A 196 -8.21 9.62 14.80
CA ILE A 196 -8.01 9.34 13.37
C ILE A 196 -8.67 10.40 12.49
N ARG A 197 -9.80 10.94 12.92
CA ARG A 197 -10.48 12.04 12.22
C ARG A 197 -9.61 13.30 12.11
N LYS A 198 -8.85 13.63 13.18
CA LYS A 198 -7.85 14.70 13.17
C LYS A 198 -6.75 14.42 12.14
N GLN A 199 -6.21 13.20 12.09
CA GLN A 199 -5.17 12.82 11.14
C GLN A 199 -5.65 12.87 9.69
N LEU A 200 -6.89 12.48 9.41
CA LEU A 200 -7.47 12.59 8.07
C LEU A 200 -7.47 14.03 7.55
N LYS A 201 -7.71 15.02 8.42
CA LYS A 201 -7.65 16.44 8.06
C LYS A 201 -6.21 16.92 7.81
N LEU A 202 -5.24 16.40 8.56
CA LEU A 202 -3.82 16.78 8.44
C LEU A 202 -3.08 16.03 7.35
N ARG A 203 -3.69 14.99 6.76
CA ARG A 203 -3.04 14.06 5.83
C ARG A 203 -2.35 14.75 4.66
N TYR A 204 -2.91 15.84 4.12
CA TYR A 204 -2.30 16.56 3.00
C TYR A 204 -0.98 17.22 3.41
N ARG A 205 -0.94 17.81 4.60
CA ARG A 205 0.25 18.47 5.16
C ARG A 205 1.34 17.43 5.43
N ASN A 206 1.03 16.41 6.21
CA ASN A 206 1.98 15.35 6.57
C ASN A 206 2.58 14.68 5.32
N TYR A 207 1.75 14.44 4.30
CA TYR A 207 2.21 13.87 3.04
C TYR A 207 3.18 14.79 2.29
N ASN A 208 2.90 16.09 2.23
CA ASN A 208 3.74 17.05 1.54
C ASN A 208 5.07 17.27 2.27
N GLU A 209 5.06 17.33 3.60
CA GLU A 209 6.27 17.42 4.43
C GLU A 209 7.21 16.21 4.23
N VAL A 210 6.65 15.02 4.08
CA VAL A 210 7.45 13.83 3.79
C VAL A 210 8.03 13.89 2.38
N LEU A 211 7.29 14.40 1.39
CA LEU A 211 7.84 14.57 0.03
C LEU A 211 9.00 15.56 0.01
N ASP A 212 8.92 16.67 0.76
CA ASP A 212 10.02 17.65 0.86
C ASP A 212 11.25 16.99 1.49
N TYR A 213 11.06 16.19 2.55
CA TYR A 213 12.16 15.43 3.17
C TYR A 213 12.78 14.39 2.21
N ILE A 214 11.96 13.71 1.39
CA ILE A 214 12.45 12.77 0.37
C ILE A 214 13.27 13.50 -0.71
N ASP A 215 12.82 14.67 -1.15
CA ASP A 215 13.55 15.47 -2.12
C ASP A 215 14.94 15.90 -1.55
N GLU A 216 15.05 16.19 -0.25
CA GLU A 216 16.33 16.43 0.43
C GLU A 216 17.22 15.18 0.48
N LEU A 217 16.68 14.01 0.80
CA LEU A 217 17.44 12.75 0.83
C LEU A 217 17.94 12.37 -0.57
N GLU A 218 17.10 12.54 -1.60
CA GLU A 218 17.47 12.31 -3.00
C GLU A 218 18.63 13.23 -3.41
N ALA A 219 18.56 14.52 -3.07
CA ALA A 219 19.61 15.50 -3.37
C ALA A 219 20.94 15.21 -2.66
N LYS A 220 20.90 14.62 -1.45
CA LYS A 220 22.09 14.19 -0.69
C LYS A 220 22.65 12.83 -1.14
N GLY A 221 21.96 12.12 -2.03
CA GLY A 221 22.30 10.75 -2.42
C GLY A 221 22.05 9.71 -1.33
N ASP A 222 21.17 10.00 -0.36
CA ASP A 222 20.74 9.07 0.69
C ASP A 222 19.49 8.26 0.30
N ALA A 223 18.83 8.67 -0.79
CA ALA A 223 17.71 7.92 -1.36
C ALA A 223 17.80 7.87 -2.89
N ILE A 224 17.41 6.70 -3.44
CA ILE A 224 17.07 6.54 -4.86
C ILE A 224 15.54 6.58 -4.94
N VAL A 225 14.99 7.48 -5.75
CA VAL A 225 13.54 7.66 -5.84
C VAL A 225 13.04 7.24 -7.23
N ILE A 226 12.31 6.12 -7.25
CA ILE A 226 11.65 5.61 -8.45
C ILE A 226 10.24 6.17 -8.49
N ARG A 227 9.90 6.90 -9.56
CA ARG A 227 8.59 7.54 -9.72
C ARG A 227 8.15 7.56 -11.18
N PRO A 228 6.84 7.57 -11.49
CA PRO A 228 6.36 7.69 -12.85
C PRO A 228 6.90 8.95 -13.52
N GLN A 229 7.44 8.81 -14.72
CA GLN A 229 7.96 9.96 -15.49
C GLN A 229 6.82 10.80 -16.08
N LYS A 230 5.72 10.14 -16.49
CA LYS A 230 4.53 10.78 -17.06
C LYS A 230 3.44 10.94 -16.01
N LYS A 231 2.56 11.93 -16.18
CA LYS A 231 1.37 12.08 -15.35
C LYS A 231 0.48 10.85 -15.53
N MET A 232 0.14 10.21 -14.41
CA MET A 232 -0.71 9.01 -14.45
C MET A 232 -2.14 9.36 -14.82
N GLU A 233 -2.69 8.63 -15.78
CA GLU A 233 -4.10 8.71 -16.20
C GLU A 233 -5.02 7.76 -15.40
N VAL A 234 -4.45 6.99 -14.47
CA VAL A 234 -5.19 6.02 -13.65
C VAL A 234 -5.43 6.54 -12.24
N SER A 235 -6.61 6.26 -11.70
CA SER A 235 -7.01 6.55 -10.32
C SER A 235 -6.92 5.30 -9.43
N ARG A 236 -7.21 5.45 -8.12
CA ARG A 236 -7.26 4.31 -7.17
C ARG A 236 -8.39 3.32 -7.46
N THR A 237 -9.42 3.78 -8.17
CA THR A 237 -10.63 3.01 -8.48
C THR A 237 -10.74 2.71 -9.97
N THR A 238 -9.67 2.94 -10.74
CA THR A 238 -9.65 2.58 -12.17
C THR A 238 -9.69 1.06 -12.30
N ASN A 239 -10.67 0.57 -13.07
CA ASN A 239 -10.86 -0.84 -13.42
C ASN A 239 -10.61 -1.12 -14.92
N ASP A 240 -10.07 -0.17 -15.66
CA ASP A 240 -9.67 -0.32 -17.06
C ASP A 240 -8.36 -1.12 -17.15
N ARG A 241 -8.49 -2.41 -17.44
CA ARG A 241 -7.38 -3.35 -17.55
C ARG A 241 -6.34 -2.95 -18.58
N LYS A 242 -6.73 -2.40 -19.73
CA LYS A 242 -5.79 -1.98 -20.79
C LYS A 242 -4.88 -0.86 -20.29
N LYS A 243 -5.46 0.14 -19.63
CA LYS A 243 -4.69 1.24 -19.03
C LYS A 243 -3.78 0.77 -17.89
N LEU A 244 -4.26 -0.19 -17.06
CA LEU A 244 -3.47 -0.75 -15.98
C LEU A 244 -2.30 -1.59 -16.50
N SER A 245 -2.51 -2.42 -17.53
CA SER A 245 -1.44 -3.21 -18.16
C SER A 245 -0.40 -2.31 -18.83
N ALA A 246 -0.83 -1.30 -19.60
CA ALA A 246 0.09 -0.37 -20.23
C ALA A 246 0.96 0.38 -19.21
N LEU A 247 0.40 0.78 -18.07
CA LEU A 247 1.17 1.41 -17.00
C LEU A 247 2.13 0.43 -16.32
N TYR A 248 1.74 -0.84 -16.17
CA TYR A 248 2.61 -1.89 -15.63
C TYR A 248 3.82 -2.11 -16.55
N ASP A 249 3.58 -2.28 -17.85
CA ASP A 249 4.63 -2.52 -18.85
C ASP A 249 5.60 -1.34 -18.94
N ASP A 250 5.09 -0.09 -18.91
CA ASP A 250 5.90 1.12 -18.86
C ASP A 250 6.79 1.17 -17.62
N CYS A 251 6.25 0.80 -16.43
CA CYS A 251 7.04 0.78 -15.19
C CYS A 251 8.08 -0.35 -15.17
N LEU A 252 7.80 -1.49 -15.78
CA LEU A 252 8.75 -2.58 -15.89
C LEU A 252 9.94 -2.18 -16.74
N LEU A 253 9.70 -1.51 -17.87
CA LEU A 253 10.74 -1.10 -18.82
C LEU A 253 11.70 -0.06 -18.24
N TYR A 254 11.23 1.07 -17.70
CA TYR A 254 12.16 2.10 -17.24
C TYR A 254 12.74 1.86 -15.83
N THR A 255 12.44 0.72 -15.21
CA THR A 255 13.15 0.28 -14.01
C THR A 255 14.28 -0.69 -14.38
N SER A 256 14.25 -1.28 -15.59
CA SER A 256 15.30 -2.17 -16.10
C SER A 256 16.49 -1.44 -16.74
N ASP A 257 16.36 -0.15 -17.07
CA ASP A 257 17.43 0.74 -17.54
C ASP A 257 18.13 1.43 -16.38
#